data_b10b32540f07d4c80d361624fd426aa6
#
_entry.id   b10b32540f07d4c80d361624fd426aa6
#
_cell.length_a   1.000
_cell.length_b   1.000
_cell.length_c   1.000
_cell.angle_alpha   90.00
_cell.angle_beta   90.00
_cell.angle_gamma   90.00
#
_symmetry.space_group_name_H-M   'P 1'
#
loop_
_entity.id
_entity.type
_entity.pdbx_description
1 polymer ?
#
loop_
_entity_poly.entity_id
_entity_poly.type
_entity_poly.pdbx_seq_one_letter_code
_entity_poly.pdbx_strand_id
1 'polypeptide(L)'
;MPAKAAGTAKLLVFLLAFAWGLNWIAAAVALREVSPWSLRVAGSGIGTITLFAAALLSGYSLKIPRGEHVHVMIGGFFNVAAFQILASFAQLSGATSRAIIITYSMPIWTTMLSALILRERLTRIRLVAFALCVVGLTILIWPLFKDGVPPFLFYSLGCALSWTVATVYIKWAKVKIEPLANAAWQLVFGLGFIVAGTLVFEGIPRLWPVGTETVLAVLFVGMLGVGLAHFLWWAIVGRLPAITASLATLVNPVVGVTASALYLGEHLTLPDIIGFTLIFSAAACVLLQPNVKHTEMPE
;
A
#
# COMPACT_ATOMS: atom_id res chain seq x y z
N MET A 1 -14.52 -25.21 9.39
CA MET A 1 -15.13 -24.46 8.28
C MET A 1 -15.36 -25.40 7.11
N PRO A 2 -16.53 -25.39 6.42
CA PRO A 2 -16.75 -26.25 5.27
C PRO A 2 -15.74 -25.92 4.16
N ALA A 3 -15.25 -26.94 3.46
CA ALA A 3 -14.18 -26.85 2.45
C ALA A 3 -14.42 -25.77 1.36
N LYS A 4 -15.68 -25.51 1.02
CA LYS A 4 -16.07 -24.41 0.09
C LYS A 4 -15.69 -23.02 0.62
N ALA A 5 -15.86 -22.74 1.90
CA ALA A 5 -15.53 -21.43 2.49
C ALA A 5 -13.99 -21.17 2.51
N ALA A 6 -13.20 -22.21 2.74
CA ALA A 6 -11.75 -22.14 2.71
C ALA A 6 -11.20 -21.91 1.27
N GLY A 7 -11.84 -22.50 0.26
CA GLY A 7 -11.50 -22.28 -1.15
C GLY A 7 -11.77 -20.84 -1.60
N THR A 8 -12.94 -20.31 -1.28
CA THR A 8 -13.31 -18.92 -1.60
C THR A 8 -12.35 -17.92 -0.94
N ALA A 9 -11.98 -18.16 0.31
CA ALA A 9 -11.04 -17.30 1.03
C ALA A 9 -9.66 -17.23 0.37
N LYS A 10 -9.11 -18.39 -0.04
CA LYS A 10 -7.83 -18.46 -0.76
C LYS A 10 -7.89 -17.73 -2.09
N LEU A 11 -9.00 -17.86 -2.82
CA LEU A 11 -9.20 -17.15 -4.10
C LEU A 11 -9.20 -15.63 -3.91
N LEU A 12 -9.90 -15.12 -2.88
CA LEU A 12 -9.94 -13.68 -2.60
C LEU A 12 -8.55 -13.13 -2.25
N VAL A 13 -7.77 -13.88 -1.45
CA VAL A 13 -6.38 -13.52 -1.12
C VAL A 13 -5.51 -13.46 -2.39
N PHE A 14 -5.65 -14.45 -3.27
CA PHE A 14 -4.93 -14.50 -4.53
C PHE A 14 -5.30 -13.32 -5.44
N LEU A 15 -6.60 -13.07 -5.65
CA LEU A 15 -7.09 -11.96 -6.47
C LEU A 15 -6.59 -10.60 -5.95
N LEU A 16 -6.61 -10.40 -4.63
CA LEU A 16 -6.11 -9.17 -4.02
C LEU A 16 -4.61 -8.99 -4.24
N ALA A 17 -3.82 -10.05 -4.03
CA ALA A 17 -2.36 -10.00 -4.21
C ALA A 17 -1.99 -9.65 -5.66
N PHE A 18 -2.71 -10.22 -6.63
CA PHE A 18 -2.52 -9.88 -8.04
C PHE A 18 -3.00 -8.47 -8.37
N ALA A 19 -4.16 -8.05 -7.87
CA ALA A 19 -4.67 -6.70 -8.10
C ALA A 19 -3.69 -5.63 -7.61
N TRP A 20 -3.17 -5.76 -6.39
CA TRP A 20 -2.19 -4.81 -5.86
C TRP A 20 -0.80 -4.96 -6.46
N GLY A 21 -0.31 -6.19 -6.70
CA GLY A 21 0.99 -6.43 -7.32
C GLY A 21 1.07 -5.85 -8.73
N LEU A 22 0.08 -6.15 -9.57
CA LEU A 22 0.00 -5.64 -10.93
C LEU A 22 -0.33 -4.15 -11.00
N ASN A 23 -0.92 -3.57 -9.94
CA ASN A 23 -1.18 -2.13 -9.89
C ASN A 23 0.10 -1.29 -10.02
N TRP A 24 1.24 -1.78 -9.51
CA TRP A 24 2.53 -1.11 -9.70
C TRP A 24 2.93 -1.07 -11.17
N ILE A 25 2.69 -2.17 -11.90
CA ILE A 25 3.02 -2.25 -13.32
C ILE A 25 2.10 -1.35 -14.15
N ALA A 26 0.79 -1.41 -13.88
CA ALA A 26 -0.17 -0.55 -14.54
C ALA A 26 0.14 0.94 -14.29
N ALA A 27 0.51 1.31 -13.06
CA ALA A 27 0.93 2.67 -12.76
C ALA A 27 2.22 3.06 -13.52
N ALA A 28 3.23 2.18 -13.60
CA ALA A 28 4.46 2.43 -14.35
C ALA A 28 4.19 2.61 -15.85
N VAL A 29 3.28 1.82 -16.43
CA VAL A 29 2.85 1.97 -17.82
C VAL A 29 2.16 3.31 -18.04
N ALA A 30 1.20 3.67 -17.18
CA ALA A 30 0.49 4.93 -17.29
C ALA A 30 1.42 6.15 -17.15
N LEU A 31 2.43 6.08 -16.26
CA LEU A 31 3.42 7.14 -16.04
C LEU A 31 4.34 7.42 -17.23
N ARG A 32 4.30 6.59 -18.28
CA ARG A 32 5.02 6.87 -19.54
C ARG A 32 4.42 8.05 -20.31
N GLU A 33 3.11 8.27 -20.16
CA GLU A 33 2.38 9.31 -20.93
C GLU A 33 1.61 10.28 -20.03
N VAL A 34 1.35 9.92 -18.77
CA VAL A 34 0.55 10.72 -17.83
C VAL A 34 1.42 11.13 -16.65
N SER A 35 1.30 12.39 -16.22
CA SER A 35 2.03 12.88 -15.04
C SER A 35 1.59 12.18 -13.74
N PRO A 36 2.45 12.16 -12.69
CA PRO A 36 2.11 11.58 -11.40
C PRO A 36 0.79 12.07 -10.82
N TRP A 37 0.58 13.37 -10.83
CA TRP A 37 -0.61 13.98 -10.25
C TRP A 37 -1.86 13.64 -11.07
N SER A 38 -1.80 13.79 -12.39
CA SER A 38 -2.93 13.47 -13.29
C SER A 38 -3.30 11.99 -13.22
N LEU A 39 -2.32 11.07 -13.17
CA LEU A 39 -2.58 9.64 -12.96
C LEU A 39 -3.33 9.40 -11.66
N ARG A 40 -2.91 10.08 -10.57
CA ARG A 40 -3.52 9.86 -9.25
C ARG A 40 -4.89 10.50 -9.11
N VAL A 41 -5.15 11.63 -9.79
CA VAL A 41 -6.52 12.18 -9.89
C VAL A 41 -7.43 11.17 -10.59
N ALA A 42 -7.04 10.66 -11.76
CA ALA A 42 -7.86 9.70 -12.51
C ALA A 42 -8.01 8.37 -11.75
N GLY A 43 -6.90 7.77 -11.33
CA GLY A 43 -6.89 6.46 -10.65
C GLY A 43 -7.67 6.49 -9.34
N SER A 44 -7.43 7.49 -8.48
CA SER A 44 -8.17 7.61 -7.21
C SER A 44 -9.63 8.00 -7.43
N GLY A 45 -9.94 8.81 -8.44
CA GLY A 45 -11.31 9.17 -8.79
C GLY A 45 -12.12 7.95 -9.23
N ILE A 46 -11.60 7.18 -10.20
CA ILE A 46 -12.20 5.93 -10.65
C ILE A 46 -12.30 4.93 -9.50
N GLY A 47 -11.23 4.81 -8.69
CA GLY A 47 -11.19 3.92 -7.53
C GLY A 47 -12.22 4.25 -6.48
N THR A 48 -12.41 5.53 -6.19
CA THR A 48 -13.45 6.02 -5.27
C THR A 48 -14.84 5.62 -5.76
N ILE A 49 -15.15 5.92 -7.03
CA ILE A 49 -16.44 5.56 -7.63
C ILE A 49 -16.66 4.05 -7.57
N THR A 50 -15.65 3.25 -7.93
CA THR A 50 -15.72 1.78 -7.93
C THR A 50 -15.95 1.24 -6.52
N LEU A 51 -15.22 1.74 -5.51
CA LEU A 51 -15.38 1.29 -4.12
C LEU A 51 -16.75 1.65 -3.55
N PHE A 52 -17.22 2.89 -3.79
CA PHE A 52 -18.56 3.30 -3.37
C PHE A 52 -19.64 2.47 -4.04
N ALA A 53 -19.55 2.27 -5.34
CA ALA A 53 -20.51 1.41 -6.07
C ALA A 53 -20.52 -0.02 -5.51
N ALA A 54 -19.35 -0.65 -5.33
CA ALA A 54 -19.23 -2.00 -4.77
C ALA A 54 -19.82 -2.09 -3.35
N ALA A 55 -19.53 -1.11 -2.49
CA ALA A 55 -20.02 -1.07 -1.12
C ALA A 55 -21.54 -0.90 -1.06
N LEU A 56 -22.10 0.04 -1.82
CA LEU A 56 -23.52 0.33 -1.84
C LEU A 56 -24.33 -0.83 -2.44
N LEU A 57 -23.86 -1.40 -3.56
CA LEU A 57 -24.49 -2.58 -4.18
C LEU A 57 -24.45 -3.82 -3.27
N SER A 58 -23.47 -3.88 -2.37
CA SER A 58 -23.35 -4.95 -1.38
C SER A 58 -24.11 -4.66 -0.07
N GLY A 59 -24.83 -3.52 0.04
CA GLY A 59 -25.63 -3.13 1.19
C GLY A 59 -24.83 -2.61 2.39
N TYR A 60 -23.55 -2.24 2.20
CA TYR A 60 -22.74 -1.67 3.28
C TYR A 60 -23.08 -0.20 3.53
N SER A 61 -23.08 0.19 4.81
CA SER A 61 -23.24 1.58 5.21
C SER A 61 -21.88 2.30 5.17
N LEU A 62 -21.82 3.45 4.49
CA LEU A 62 -20.63 4.28 4.39
C LEU A 62 -20.72 5.54 5.26
N LYS A 63 -21.50 5.50 6.35
CA LYS A 63 -21.67 6.65 7.25
C LYS A 63 -20.39 6.91 8.06
N ILE A 64 -19.96 8.17 8.14
CA ILE A 64 -18.93 8.61 9.08
C ILE A 64 -19.65 9.06 10.38
N PRO A 65 -19.31 8.50 11.54
CA PRO A 65 -19.82 9.01 12.81
C PRO A 65 -19.37 10.45 13.05
N ARG A 66 -20.19 11.20 13.80
CA ARG A 66 -19.85 12.60 14.18
C ARG A 66 -18.54 12.63 14.96
N GLY A 67 -17.65 13.54 14.58
CA GLY A 67 -16.32 13.71 15.22
C GLY A 67 -15.19 12.93 14.55
N GLU A 68 -15.45 11.91 13.70
CA GLU A 68 -14.41 11.09 13.09
C GLU A 68 -13.85 11.67 11.77
N HIS A 69 -14.50 12.70 11.19
CA HIS A 69 -14.14 13.25 9.87
C HIS A 69 -12.69 13.71 9.77
N VAL A 70 -12.17 14.42 10.80
CA VAL A 70 -10.80 14.92 10.82
C VAL A 70 -9.81 13.76 10.85
N HIS A 71 -10.09 12.73 11.63
CA HIS A 71 -9.23 11.54 11.72
C HIS A 71 -9.18 10.78 10.40
N VAL A 72 -10.33 10.61 9.74
CA VAL A 72 -10.41 9.97 8.41
C VAL A 72 -9.70 10.81 7.35
N MET A 73 -9.82 12.14 7.41
CA MET A 73 -9.13 13.08 6.52
C MET A 73 -7.62 12.99 6.67
N ILE A 74 -7.08 12.95 7.90
CA ILE A 74 -5.65 12.77 8.17
C ILE A 74 -5.20 11.40 7.63
N GLY A 75 -5.98 10.34 7.88
CA GLY A 75 -5.74 9.02 7.30
C GLY A 75 -5.71 9.07 5.77
N GLY A 76 -6.65 9.76 5.14
CA GLY A 76 -6.72 9.95 3.69
C GLY A 76 -5.52 10.71 3.12
N PHE A 77 -5.03 11.72 3.82
CA PHE A 77 -3.80 12.41 3.42
C PHE A 77 -2.61 11.46 3.38
N PHE A 78 -2.33 10.75 4.47
CA PHE A 78 -1.14 9.89 4.54
C PHE A 78 -1.31 8.59 3.75
N ASN A 79 -2.45 7.90 3.88
CA ASN A 79 -2.65 6.58 3.30
C ASN A 79 -2.96 6.63 1.79
N VAL A 80 -3.57 7.71 1.31
CA VAL A 80 -3.97 7.83 -0.10
C VAL A 80 -3.13 8.89 -0.81
N ALA A 81 -3.21 10.16 -0.43
CA ALA A 81 -2.58 11.22 -1.19
C ALA A 81 -1.04 11.11 -1.17
N ALA A 82 -0.42 11.19 0.01
CA ALA A 82 1.02 11.15 0.13
C ALA A 82 1.59 9.81 -0.36
N PHE A 83 1.00 8.67 0.05
CA PHE A 83 1.42 7.35 -0.41
C PHE A 83 1.43 7.24 -1.92
N GLN A 84 0.32 7.55 -2.60
CA GLN A 84 0.19 7.36 -4.03
C GLN A 84 1.06 8.31 -4.85
N ILE A 85 1.19 9.58 -4.43
CA ILE A 85 2.04 10.56 -5.10
C ILE A 85 3.51 10.14 -4.95
N LEU A 86 3.95 9.81 -3.74
CA LEU A 86 5.32 9.35 -3.49
C LEU A 86 5.64 8.06 -4.28
N ALA A 87 4.69 7.11 -4.36
CA ALA A 87 4.85 5.90 -5.16
C ALA A 87 5.04 6.21 -6.64
N SER A 88 4.31 7.18 -7.21
CA SER A 88 4.49 7.61 -8.60
C SER A 88 5.86 8.24 -8.85
N PHE A 89 6.32 9.13 -7.96
CA PHE A 89 7.65 9.72 -8.07
C PHE A 89 8.76 8.69 -7.86
N ALA A 90 8.57 7.70 -6.99
CA ALA A 90 9.50 6.58 -6.83
C ALA A 90 9.68 5.81 -8.14
N GLN A 91 8.58 5.50 -8.83
CA GLN A 91 8.60 4.79 -10.11
C GLN A 91 9.22 5.60 -11.27
N LEU A 92 9.04 6.92 -11.28
CA LEU A 92 9.67 7.78 -12.27
C LEU A 92 11.18 7.99 -12.04
N SER A 93 11.62 7.85 -10.78
CA SER A 93 13.00 8.14 -10.40
C SER A 93 13.91 6.92 -10.37
N GLY A 94 13.34 5.70 -10.59
CA GLY A 94 14.11 4.46 -10.52
C GLY A 94 13.30 3.25 -10.98
N ALA A 95 13.90 2.06 -10.84
CA ALA A 95 13.25 0.81 -11.19
C ALA A 95 12.02 0.55 -10.30
N THR A 96 10.91 0.15 -10.92
CA THR A 96 9.65 -0.16 -10.23
C THR A 96 9.83 -1.28 -9.21
N SER A 97 10.61 -2.33 -9.53
CA SER A 97 10.94 -3.41 -8.61
C SER A 97 11.58 -2.90 -7.32
N ARG A 98 12.56 -1.99 -7.40
CA ARG A 98 13.22 -1.39 -6.23
C ARG A 98 12.26 -0.52 -5.42
N ALA A 99 11.41 0.26 -6.10
CA ALA A 99 10.38 1.06 -5.43
C ALA A 99 9.43 0.16 -4.64
N ILE A 100 9.00 -0.98 -5.20
CA ILE A 100 8.19 -2.00 -4.52
C ILE A 100 8.93 -2.54 -3.29
N ILE A 101 10.16 -3.03 -3.46
CA ILE A 101 10.93 -3.67 -2.38
C ILE A 101 11.06 -2.74 -1.18
N ILE A 102 11.44 -1.49 -1.41
CA ILE A 102 11.63 -0.50 -0.33
C ILE A 102 10.31 -0.14 0.32
N THR A 103 9.26 0.08 -0.48
CA THR A 103 7.92 0.43 0.05
C THR A 103 7.37 -0.70 0.93
N TYR A 104 7.58 -1.96 0.55
CA TYR A 104 7.13 -3.11 1.35
C TYR A 104 7.95 -3.38 2.62
N SER A 105 8.89 -2.50 2.98
CA SER A 105 9.45 -2.44 4.32
C SER A 105 8.49 -1.84 5.38
N MET A 106 7.33 -1.29 4.96
CA MET A 106 6.34 -0.64 5.84
C MET A 106 5.89 -1.45 7.07
N PRO A 107 5.76 -2.79 7.08
CA PRO A 107 5.38 -3.52 8.29
C PRO A 107 6.41 -3.37 9.41
N ILE A 108 7.67 -3.21 9.06
CA ILE A 108 8.76 -3.04 10.03
C ILE A 108 8.69 -1.65 10.65
N TRP A 109 8.51 -0.60 9.85
CA TRP A 109 8.33 0.76 10.32
C TRP A 109 7.05 0.92 11.15
N THR A 110 5.96 0.24 10.73
CA THR A 110 4.71 0.22 11.50
C THR A 110 4.92 -0.43 12.87
N THR A 111 5.68 -1.51 12.95
CA THR A 111 6.00 -2.17 14.22
C THR A 111 6.81 -1.25 15.14
N MET A 112 7.83 -0.58 14.60
CA MET A 112 8.67 0.34 15.37
C MET A 112 7.88 1.57 15.86
N LEU A 113 7.09 2.17 14.97
CA LEU A 113 6.29 3.34 15.33
C LEU A 113 5.16 2.98 16.32
N SER A 114 4.56 1.79 16.19
CA SER A 114 3.58 1.28 17.16
C SER A 114 4.21 1.07 18.55
N ALA A 115 5.43 0.55 18.60
CA ALA A 115 6.14 0.40 19.88
C ALA A 115 6.40 1.75 20.55
N LEU A 116 6.76 2.77 19.76
CA LEU A 116 7.06 4.11 20.27
C LEU A 116 5.80 4.86 20.71
N ILE A 117 4.76 4.90 19.85
CA ILE A 117 3.56 5.73 20.08
C ILE A 117 2.50 4.99 20.90
N LEU A 118 2.24 3.71 20.58
CA LEU A 118 1.22 2.90 21.23
C LEU A 118 1.78 2.12 22.43
N ARG A 119 3.09 2.25 22.69
CA ARG A 119 3.82 1.54 23.77
C ARG A 119 3.67 0.01 23.68
N GLU A 120 3.55 -0.51 22.45
CA GLU A 120 3.51 -1.95 22.23
C GLU A 120 4.89 -2.57 22.56
N ARG A 121 4.89 -3.73 23.19
CA ARG A 121 6.15 -4.43 23.55
C ARG A 121 6.85 -4.94 22.30
N LEU A 122 8.13 -4.61 22.15
CA LEU A 122 9.00 -5.18 21.13
C LEU A 122 9.42 -6.59 21.53
N THR A 123 8.98 -7.58 20.79
CA THR A 123 9.46 -8.96 20.97
C THR A 123 10.83 -9.14 20.34
N ARG A 124 11.58 -10.18 20.76
CA ARG A 124 12.88 -10.52 20.15
C ARG A 124 12.75 -10.73 18.64
N ILE A 125 11.66 -11.37 18.20
CA ILE A 125 11.39 -11.60 16.76
C ILE A 125 11.24 -10.27 16.01
N ARG A 126 10.53 -9.29 16.58
CA ARG A 126 10.38 -7.95 15.98
C ARG A 126 11.72 -7.20 15.87
N LEU A 127 12.61 -7.35 16.85
CA LEU A 127 13.96 -6.79 16.79
C LEU A 127 14.82 -7.47 15.72
N VAL A 128 14.76 -8.80 15.60
CA VAL A 128 15.43 -9.55 14.52
C VAL A 128 14.89 -9.12 13.16
N ALA A 129 13.57 -9.00 13.02
CA ALA A 129 12.95 -8.52 11.78
C ALA A 129 13.41 -7.11 11.41
N PHE A 130 13.52 -6.21 12.39
CA PHE A 130 14.07 -4.87 12.16
C PHE A 130 15.52 -4.93 11.66
N ALA A 131 16.37 -5.72 12.32
CA ALA A 131 17.76 -5.90 11.88
C ALA A 131 17.86 -6.46 10.46
N LEU A 132 17.08 -7.50 10.12
CA LEU A 132 17.02 -8.06 8.78
C LEU A 132 16.58 -7.02 7.73
N CYS A 133 15.58 -6.19 8.06
CA CYS A 133 15.13 -5.13 7.17
C CYS A 133 16.21 -4.07 6.93
N VAL A 134 16.88 -3.62 7.99
CA VAL A 134 17.99 -2.64 7.88
C VAL A 134 19.13 -3.20 7.05
N VAL A 135 19.54 -4.45 7.29
CA VAL A 135 20.58 -5.12 6.51
C VAL A 135 20.15 -5.27 5.05
N GLY A 136 18.91 -5.70 4.79
CA GLY A 136 18.37 -5.84 3.45
C GLY A 136 18.32 -4.51 2.68
N LEU A 137 17.85 -3.43 3.33
CA LEU A 137 17.87 -2.08 2.74
C LEU A 137 19.31 -1.62 2.47
N THR A 138 20.24 -1.85 3.39
CA THR A 138 21.65 -1.47 3.21
C THR A 138 22.26 -2.20 2.00
N ILE A 139 22.07 -3.51 1.87
CA ILE A 139 22.59 -4.30 0.74
C ILE A 139 22.01 -3.79 -0.59
N LEU A 140 20.69 -3.52 -0.62
CA LEU A 140 20.01 -3.04 -1.82
C LEU A 140 20.49 -1.65 -2.24
N ILE A 141 20.74 -0.77 -1.28
CA ILE A 141 21.00 0.65 -1.54
C ILE A 141 22.51 0.91 -1.71
N TRP A 142 23.37 0.16 -1.02
CA TRP A 142 24.82 0.39 -1.01
C TRP A 142 25.46 0.56 -2.40
N PRO A 143 25.16 -0.27 -3.41
CA PRO A 143 25.73 -0.13 -4.74
C PRO A 143 25.35 1.18 -5.44
N LEU A 144 24.23 1.80 -5.01
CA LEU A 144 23.65 2.99 -5.65
C LEU A 144 24.26 4.30 -5.14
N PHE A 145 24.98 4.26 -4.02
CA PHE A 145 25.62 5.45 -3.44
C PHE A 145 26.85 5.92 -4.23
N LYS A 146 27.36 5.14 -5.18
CA LYS A 146 28.52 5.53 -5.98
C LYS A 146 28.29 6.83 -6.77
N ASP A 147 27.04 7.07 -7.19
CA ASP A 147 26.62 8.22 -7.99
C ASP A 147 25.77 9.23 -7.17
N GLY A 148 25.84 9.15 -5.83
CA GLY A 148 25.01 9.94 -4.92
C GLY A 148 23.76 9.21 -4.46
N VAL A 149 22.96 9.85 -3.59
CA VAL A 149 21.72 9.23 -3.06
C VAL A 149 20.61 9.37 -4.10
N PRO A 150 20.09 8.26 -4.64
CA PRO A 150 19.11 8.32 -5.70
C PRO A 150 17.74 8.80 -5.17
N PRO A 151 17.04 9.71 -5.90
CA PRO A 151 15.76 10.28 -5.46
C PRO A 151 14.68 9.25 -5.16
N PHE A 152 14.62 8.14 -5.90
CA PHE A 152 13.61 7.08 -5.68
C PHE A 152 13.66 6.50 -4.28
N LEU A 153 14.82 6.50 -3.62
CA LEU A 153 14.97 6.03 -2.24
C LEU A 153 14.13 6.86 -1.26
N PHE A 154 14.22 8.21 -1.37
CA PHE A 154 13.44 9.10 -0.52
C PHE A 154 11.93 8.94 -0.76
N TYR A 155 11.53 8.84 -2.03
CA TYR A 155 10.13 8.63 -2.38
C TYR A 155 9.60 7.29 -1.90
N SER A 156 10.36 6.21 -2.06
CA SER A 156 9.93 4.86 -1.62
C SER A 156 9.88 4.73 -0.11
N LEU A 157 10.87 5.26 0.62
CA LEU A 157 10.85 5.31 2.09
C LEU A 157 9.73 6.23 2.58
N GLY A 158 9.55 7.39 1.96
CA GLY A 158 8.44 8.29 2.24
C GLY A 158 7.08 7.61 2.05
N CYS A 159 6.93 6.79 1.02
CA CYS A 159 5.76 5.97 0.76
C CYS A 159 5.51 4.98 1.93
N ALA A 160 6.54 4.22 2.33
CA ALA A 160 6.47 3.27 3.44
C ALA A 160 6.13 3.96 4.77
N LEU A 161 6.75 5.11 5.05
CA LEU A 161 6.50 5.89 6.26
C LEU A 161 5.12 6.54 6.26
N SER A 162 4.65 7.02 5.11
CA SER A 162 3.31 7.60 4.97
C SER A 162 2.22 6.59 5.34
N TRP A 163 2.30 5.38 4.77
CA TRP A 163 1.41 4.27 5.16
C TRP A 163 1.51 3.94 6.65
N THR A 164 2.73 3.88 7.18
CA THR A 164 3.00 3.62 8.58
C THR A 164 2.34 4.65 9.49
N VAL A 165 2.51 5.94 9.19
CA VAL A 165 1.89 7.04 9.96
C VAL A 165 0.38 6.93 9.96
N ALA A 166 -0.23 6.71 8.78
CA ALA A 166 -1.69 6.53 8.68
C ALA A 166 -2.19 5.37 9.56
N THR A 167 -1.52 4.22 9.46
CA THR A 167 -1.90 3.00 10.18
C THR A 167 -1.82 3.20 11.69
N VAL A 168 -0.71 3.76 12.18
CA VAL A 168 -0.50 3.98 13.62
C VAL A 168 -1.38 5.10 14.15
N TYR A 169 -1.57 6.18 13.36
CA TYR A 169 -2.44 7.30 13.72
C TYR A 169 -3.89 6.86 13.94
N ILE A 170 -4.48 6.13 12.99
CA ILE A 170 -5.87 5.64 13.09
C ILE A 170 -6.05 4.77 14.35
N LYS A 171 -5.05 3.94 14.66
CA LYS A 171 -5.06 3.11 15.86
C LYS A 171 -4.89 3.93 17.14
N TRP A 172 -3.99 4.91 17.14
CA TRP A 172 -3.75 5.82 18.27
C TRP A 172 -4.99 6.69 18.56
N ALA A 173 -5.61 7.24 17.53
CA ALA A 173 -6.81 8.05 17.64
C ALA A 173 -8.08 7.24 18.01
N LYS A 174 -7.97 5.89 18.02
CA LYS A 174 -9.08 4.96 18.33
C LYS A 174 -10.34 5.25 17.52
N VAL A 175 -10.14 5.53 16.24
CA VAL A 175 -11.20 5.92 15.31
C VAL A 175 -12.31 4.87 15.28
N LYS A 176 -13.53 5.29 15.57
CA LYS A 176 -14.72 4.44 15.67
C LYS A 176 -15.56 4.53 14.40
N ILE A 177 -15.06 3.97 13.34
CA ILE A 177 -15.73 3.93 12.04
C ILE A 177 -15.69 2.50 11.50
N GLU A 178 -16.73 2.14 10.76
CA GLU A 178 -16.73 0.85 10.05
C GLU A 178 -15.55 0.83 9.05
N PRO A 179 -14.74 -0.23 9.03
CA PRO A 179 -13.49 -0.26 8.25
C PRO A 179 -13.67 0.05 6.76
N LEU A 180 -14.72 -0.47 6.10
CA LEU A 180 -14.99 -0.19 4.70
C LEU A 180 -15.34 1.29 4.48
N ALA A 181 -16.15 1.87 5.38
CA ALA A 181 -16.46 3.30 5.36
C ALA A 181 -15.20 4.15 5.55
N ASN A 182 -14.30 3.74 6.47
CA ASN A 182 -13.01 4.42 6.66
C ASN A 182 -12.19 4.43 5.37
N ALA A 183 -12.03 3.27 4.70
CA ALA A 183 -11.29 3.18 3.45
C ALA A 183 -11.91 4.03 2.34
N ALA A 184 -13.25 3.98 2.19
CA ALA A 184 -13.97 4.73 1.17
C ALA A 184 -13.80 6.25 1.36
N TRP A 185 -13.95 6.74 2.58
CA TRP A 185 -13.79 8.18 2.86
C TRP A 185 -12.34 8.64 2.88
N GLN A 186 -11.39 7.78 3.23
CA GLN A 186 -9.97 8.09 3.03
C GLN A 186 -9.66 8.31 1.55
N LEU A 187 -10.26 7.52 0.62
CA LEU A 187 -10.13 7.76 -0.81
C LEU A 187 -10.72 9.11 -1.23
N VAL A 188 -11.89 9.50 -0.71
CA VAL A 188 -12.51 10.81 -1.01
C VAL A 188 -11.62 11.96 -0.55
N PHE A 189 -11.20 11.95 0.73
CA PHE A 189 -10.35 13.01 1.27
C PHE A 189 -8.97 13.02 0.61
N GLY A 190 -8.38 11.84 0.40
CA GLY A 190 -7.12 11.70 -0.31
C GLY A 190 -7.18 12.23 -1.74
N LEU A 191 -8.25 11.93 -2.46
CA LEU A 191 -8.51 12.50 -3.80
C LEU A 191 -8.59 14.02 -3.73
N GLY A 192 -9.27 14.59 -2.73
CA GLY A 192 -9.31 16.04 -2.50
C GLY A 192 -7.92 16.66 -2.36
N PHE A 193 -7.03 16.04 -1.59
CA PHE A 193 -5.64 16.49 -1.46
C PHE A 193 -4.84 16.32 -2.75
N ILE A 194 -5.04 15.22 -3.49
CA ILE A 194 -4.39 14.99 -4.79
C ILE A 194 -4.85 16.04 -5.79
N VAL A 195 -6.15 16.33 -5.88
CA VAL A 195 -6.68 17.39 -6.76
C VAL A 195 -6.11 18.77 -6.39
N ALA A 196 -6.10 19.11 -5.11
CA ALA A 196 -5.52 20.36 -4.65
C ALA A 196 -4.02 20.46 -5.00
N GLY A 197 -3.25 19.39 -4.77
CA GLY A 197 -1.84 19.33 -5.17
C GLY A 197 -1.67 19.43 -6.68
N THR A 198 -2.51 18.75 -7.47
CA THR A 198 -2.48 18.84 -8.95
C THR A 198 -2.66 20.29 -9.41
N LEU A 199 -3.65 20.98 -8.88
CA LEU A 199 -3.91 22.38 -9.23
C LEU A 199 -2.75 23.32 -8.87
N VAL A 200 -2.03 23.05 -7.78
CA VAL A 200 -0.87 23.84 -7.33
C VAL A 200 0.37 23.55 -8.14
N PHE A 201 0.67 22.28 -8.43
CA PHE A 201 1.96 21.86 -8.99
C PHE A 201 1.94 21.62 -10.51
N GLU A 202 0.80 21.21 -11.07
CA GLU A 202 0.66 20.90 -12.51
C GLU A 202 -0.44 21.71 -13.21
N GLY A 203 -1.36 22.30 -12.45
CA GLY A 203 -2.55 22.97 -13.01
C GLY A 203 -3.67 21.98 -13.32
N ILE A 204 -4.30 22.11 -14.51
CA ILE A 204 -5.41 21.23 -14.91
C ILE A 204 -4.86 19.84 -15.26
N PRO A 205 -5.43 18.73 -14.72
CA PRO A 205 -5.02 17.38 -15.06
C PRO A 205 -5.04 17.12 -16.57
N ARG A 206 -3.95 16.57 -17.10
CA ARG A 206 -3.82 16.24 -18.52
C ARG A 206 -3.88 14.72 -18.68
N LEU A 207 -5.02 14.25 -19.20
CA LEU A 207 -5.31 12.82 -19.43
C LEU A 207 -5.50 12.51 -20.93
N TRP A 208 -5.28 13.49 -21.80
CA TRP A 208 -5.50 13.36 -23.24
C TRP A 208 -4.57 14.30 -24.02
N PRO A 209 -4.05 13.89 -25.18
CA PRO A 209 -4.17 12.55 -25.81
C PRO A 209 -3.22 11.53 -25.18
N VAL A 210 -3.68 10.27 -25.06
CA VAL A 210 -2.88 9.13 -24.56
C VAL A 210 -3.19 7.88 -25.36
N GLY A 211 -2.27 6.92 -25.40
CA GLY A 211 -2.44 5.64 -26.06
C GLY A 211 -3.44 4.72 -25.36
N THR A 212 -3.95 3.72 -26.09
CA THR A 212 -4.89 2.74 -25.54
C THR A 212 -4.31 1.97 -24.36
N GLU A 213 -3.03 1.64 -24.39
CA GLU A 213 -2.33 0.95 -23.29
C GLU A 213 -2.39 1.78 -22.00
N THR A 214 -2.16 3.09 -22.09
CA THR A 214 -2.25 4.03 -20.98
C THR A 214 -3.68 4.15 -20.45
N VAL A 215 -4.69 4.22 -21.31
CA VAL A 215 -6.10 4.22 -20.89
C VAL A 215 -6.43 2.95 -20.09
N LEU A 216 -6.07 1.78 -20.63
CA LEU A 216 -6.31 0.51 -19.95
C LEU A 216 -5.54 0.43 -18.61
N ALA A 217 -4.31 0.94 -18.55
CA ALA A 217 -3.53 1.00 -17.34
C ALA A 217 -4.18 1.90 -16.28
N VAL A 218 -4.66 3.09 -16.65
CA VAL A 218 -5.37 4.01 -15.74
C VAL A 218 -6.66 3.38 -15.21
N LEU A 219 -7.42 2.71 -16.08
CA LEU A 219 -8.64 1.98 -15.69
C LEU A 219 -8.31 0.84 -14.74
N PHE A 220 -7.24 0.07 -15.00
CA PHE A 220 -6.78 -0.98 -14.10
C PHE A 220 -6.39 -0.40 -12.74
N VAL A 221 -5.58 0.67 -12.70
CA VAL A 221 -5.17 1.36 -11.46
C VAL A 221 -6.40 1.77 -10.65
N GLY A 222 -7.38 2.42 -11.29
CA GLY A 222 -8.56 2.91 -10.60
C GLY A 222 -9.51 1.80 -10.18
N MET A 223 -9.99 1.01 -11.12
CA MET A 223 -11.04 0.02 -10.85
C MET A 223 -10.54 -1.16 -10.03
N LEU A 224 -9.43 -1.78 -10.45
CA LEU A 224 -8.92 -3.01 -9.84
C LEU A 224 -7.92 -2.71 -8.71
N GLY A 225 -6.92 -1.87 -8.99
CA GLY A 225 -5.83 -1.59 -8.04
C GLY A 225 -6.25 -0.75 -6.84
N VAL A 226 -7.16 0.20 -7.02
CA VAL A 226 -7.66 1.05 -5.93
C VAL A 226 -9.04 0.60 -5.48
N GLY A 227 -10.06 0.65 -6.34
CA GLY A 227 -11.45 0.43 -5.93
C GLY A 227 -11.72 -0.98 -5.44
N LEU A 228 -11.66 -1.95 -6.34
CA LEU A 228 -12.01 -3.34 -6.04
C LEU A 228 -11.03 -3.97 -5.03
N ALA A 229 -9.74 -3.66 -5.11
CA ALA A 229 -8.76 -4.20 -4.20
C ALA A 229 -9.00 -3.76 -2.75
N HIS A 230 -9.38 -2.50 -2.49
CA HIS A 230 -9.77 -2.06 -1.16
C HIS A 230 -11.05 -2.75 -0.68
N PHE A 231 -12.04 -2.93 -1.55
CA PHE A 231 -13.25 -3.69 -1.20
C PHE A 231 -12.93 -5.15 -0.83
N LEU A 232 -12.10 -5.82 -1.63
CA LEU A 232 -11.65 -7.20 -1.36
C LEU A 232 -10.85 -7.29 -0.06
N TRP A 233 -9.97 -6.33 0.20
CA TRP A 233 -9.20 -6.28 1.45
C TRP A 233 -10.12 -6.29 2.68
N TRP A 234 -11.16 -5.46 2.69
CA TRP A 234 -12.11 -5.41 3.80
C TRP A 234 -12.98 -6.68 3.88
N ALA A 235 -13.35 -7.24 2.75
CA ALA A 235 -14.06 -8.53 2.72
C ALA A 235 -13.20 -9.67 3.30
N ILE A 236 -11.89 -9.62 3.11
CA ILE A 236 -10.93 -10.60 3.63
C ILE A 236 -10.72 -10.39 5.13
N VAL A 237 -10.38 -9.18 5.56
CA VAL A 237 -10.07 -8.85 6.97
C VAL A 237 -11.25 -9.14 7.90
N GLY A 238 -12.48 -8.90 7.44
CA GLY A 238 -13.68 -9.19 8.22
C GLY A 238 -14.04 -10.68 8.32
N ARG A 239 -13.44 -11.56 7.50
CA ARG A 239 -13.85 -12.98 7.40
C ARG A 239 -12.75 -13.98 7.71
N LEU A 240 -11.48 -13.57 7.60
CA LEU A 240 -10.34 -14.46 7.74
C LEU A 240 -9.52 -14.15 8.99
N PRO A 241 -8.84 -15.19 9.56
CA PRO A 241 -7.85 -14.96 10.60
C PRO A 241 -6.77 -13.97 10.13
N ALA A 242 -6.29 -13.12 11.03
CA ALA A 242 -5.28 -12.09 10.74
C ALA A 242 -4.04 -12.64 10.01
N ILE A 243 -3.58 -13.84 10.39
CA ILE A 243 -2.47 -14.53 9.72
C ILE A 243 -2.76 -14.78 8.24
N THR A 244 -3.98 -15.22 7.90
CA THR A 244 -4.36 -15.49 6.50
C THR A 244 -4.50 -14.19 5.70
N ALA A 245 -5.04 -13.13 6.29
CA ALA A 245 -5.09 -11.82 5.67
C ALA A 245 -3.68 -11.24 5.42
N SER A 246 -2.75 -11.45 6.36
CA SER A 246 -1.34 -11.04 6.21
C SER A 246 -0.61 -11.76 5.08
N LEU A 247 -0.98 -13.01 4.76
CA LEU A 247 -0.40 -13.72 3.62
C LEU A 247 -0.69 -13.03 2.29
N ALA A 248 -1.87 -12.37 2.14
CA ALA A 248 -2.18 -11.60 0.93
C ALA A 248 -1.18 -10.45 0.73
N THR A 249 -0.84 -9.74 1.81
CA THR A 249 0.11 -8.62 1.72
C THR A 249 1.54 -9.07 1.47
N LEU A 250 1.92 -10.29 1.85
CA LEU A 250 3.24 -10.86 1.56
C LEU A 250 3.38 -11.33 0.10
N VAL A 251 2.33 -11.87 -0.49
CA VAL A 251 2.37 -12.33 -1.90
C VAL A 251 2.46 -11.14 -2.88
N ASN A 252 1.89 -10.02 -2.51
CA ASN A 252 1.80 -8.81 -3.30
C ASN A 252 3.16 -8.30 -3.85
N PRO A 253 4.23 -8.06 -3.03
CA PRO A 253 5.52 -7.63 -3.56
C PRO A 253 6.19 -8.67 -4.45
N VAL A 254 5.94 -9.97 -4.21
CA VAL A 254 6.45 -11.04 -5.09
C VAL A 254 5.84 -10.91 -6.48
N VAL A 255 4.51 -10.73 -6.57
CA VAL A 255 3.81 -10.50 -7.84
C VAL A 255 4.34 -9.23 -8.52
N GLY A 256 4.46 -8.13 -7.79
CA GLY A 256 4.91 -6.85 -8.33
C GLY A 256 6.33 -6.90 -8.88
N VAL A 257 7.28 -7.43 -8.11
CA VAL A 257 8.70 -7.56 -8.53
C VAL A 257 8.84 -8.50 -9.71
N THR A 258 8.17 -9.65 -9.68
CA THR A 258 8.20 -10.61 -10.81
C THR A 258 7.60 -9.99 -12.07
N ALA A 259 6.45 -9.31 -11.95
CA ALA A 259 5.82 -8.65 -13.09
C ALA A 259 6.66 -7.47 -13.63
N SER A 260 7.37 -6.73 -12.77
CA SER A 260 8.33 -5.70 -13.20
C SER A 260 9.46 -6.29 -14.05
N ALA A 261 10.04 -7.40 -13.61
CA ALA A 261 11.08 -8.08 -14.37
C ALA A 261 10.56 -8.59 -15.72
N LEU A 262 9.37 -9.20 -15.74
CA LEU A 262 8.83 -9.83 -16.96
C LEU A 262 8.24 -8.81 -17.95
N TYR A 263 7.52 -7.79 -17.47
CA TYR A 263 6.78 -6.86 -18.33
C TYR A 263 7.53 -5.56 -18.61
N LEU A 264 8.21 -5.00 -17.59
CA LEU A 264 8.99 -3.77 -17.76
C LEU A 264 10.43 -4.05 -18.21
N GLY A 265 10.85 -5.33 -18.29
CA GLY A 265 12.20 -5.70 -18.68
C GLY A 265 13.27 -5.34 -17.66
N GLU A 266 12.89 -5.17 -16.39
CA GLU A 266 13.83 -4.82 -15.33
C GLU A 266 14.73 -6.01 -14.96
N HIS A 267 16.04 -5.77 -14.95
CA HIS A 267 17.02 -6.79 -14.55
C HIS A 267 17.32 -6.65 -13.05
N LEU A 268 16.94 -7.69 -12.29
CA LEU A 268 17.26 -7.76 -10.87
C LEU A 268 18.74 -8.16 -10.71
N THR A 269 19.49 -7.33 -10.00
CA THR A 269 20.88 -7.63 -9.64
C THR A 269 20.92 -8.51 -8.38
N LEU A 270 22.08 -9.11 -8.11
CA LEU A 270 22.25 -9.91 -6.90
C LEU A 270 21.93 -9.13 -5.58
N PRO A 271 22.37 -7.86 -5.42
CA PRO A 271 21.91 -7.05 -4.29
C PRO A 271 20.40 -6.86 -4.21
N ASP A 272 19.71 -6.70 -5.36
CA ASP A 272 18.23 -6.58 -5.36
C ASP A 272 17.58 -7.87 -4.84
N ILE A 273 18.05 -9.04 -5.26
CA ILE A 273 17.52 -10.34 -4.83
C ILE A 273 17.77 -10.59 -3.34
N ILE A 274 18.99 -10.31 -2.86
CA ILE A 274 19.34 -10.50 -1.45
C ILE A 274 18.56 -9.51 -0.58
N GLY A 275 18.54 -8.22 -0.96
CA GLY A 275 17.81 -7.17 -0.26
C GLY A 275 16.32 -7.48 -0.18
N PHE A 276 15.69 -7.89 -1.29
CA PHE A 276 14.30 -8.31 -1.33
C PHE A 276 14.03 -9.49 -0.39
N THR A 277 14.86 -10.53 -0.46
CA THR A 277 14.70 -11.73 0.38
C THR A 277 14.76 -11.39 1.86
N LEU A 278 15.69 -10.53 2.28
CA LEU A 278 15.83 -10.12 3.68
C LEU A 278 14.66 -9.24 4.14
N ILE A 279 14.24 -8.25 3.34
CA ILE A 279 13.10 -7.36 3.66
C ILE A 279 11.80 -8.17 3.70
N PHE A 280 11.60 -9.07 2.72
CA PHE A 280 10.45 -9.96 2.67
C PHE A 280 10.40 -10.90 3.88
N SER A 281 11.53 -11.52 4.25
CA SER A 281 11.64 -12.37 5.44
C SER A 281 11.35 -11.58 6.72
N ALA A 282 11.85 -10.35 6.83
CA ALA A 282 11.56 -9.45 7.95
C ALA A 282 10.06 -9.16 8.05
N ALA A 283 9.41 -8.80 6.93
CA ALA A 283 7.97 -8.55 6.88
C ALA A 283 7.18 -9.81 7.25
N ALA A 284 7.57 -10.98 6.74
CA ALA A 284 6.96 -12.27 7.08
C ALA A 284 7.08 -12.58 8.57
N CYS A 285 8.24 -12.35 9.18
CA CYS A 285 8.45 -12.53 10.62
C CYS A 285 7.49 -11.68 11.46
N VAL A 286 7.18 -10.45 11.03
CA VAL A 286 6.26 -9.55 11.76
C VAL A 286 4.81 -9.95 11.51
N LEU A 287 4.42 -10.17 10.25
CA LEU A 287 3.03 -10.37 9.86
C LEU A 287 2.48 -11.75 10.25
N LEU A 288 3.34 -12.76 10.33
CA LEU A 288 2.95 -14.13 10.67
C LEU A 288 2.98 -14.42 12.18
N GLN A 289 3.35 -13.43 13.03
CA GLN A 289 3.27 -13.62 14.47
C GLN A 289 1.82 -13.77 14.92
N PRO A 290 1.52 -14.74 15.79
CA PRO A 290 0.23 -14.77 16.48
C PRO A 290 0.05 -13.47 17.27
N ASN A 291 -1.14 -12.86 17.19
CA ASN A 291 -1.47 -11.75 18.09
C ASN A 291 -1.31 -12.22 19.54
N VAL A 292 -0.32 -11.70 20.25
CA VAL A 292 -0.21 -11.88 21.69
C VAL A 292 -1.45 -11.22 22.28
N LYS A 293 -2.40 -12.03 22.77
CA LYS A 293 -3.54 -11.53 23.53
C LYS A 293 -2.97 -10.67 24.64
N HIS A 294 -3.42 -9.42 24.71
CA HIS A 294 -3.21 -8.62 25.92
C HIS A 294 -3.77 -9.43 27.10
N THR A 295 -2.89 -10.03 27.88
CA THR A 295 -3.26 -10.48 29.20
C THR A 295 -3.60 -9.21 29.96
N GLU A 296 -4.88 -9.00 30.23
CA GLU A 296 -5.36 -7.96 31.13
C GLU A 296 -4.51 -8.08 32.39
N MET A 297 -3.84 -6.98 32.74
CA MET A 297 -3.18 -6.93 34.03
C MET A 297 -4.28 -6.96 35.09
N PRO A 298 -4.18 -7.82 36.11
CA PRO A 298 -5.06 -7.71 37.26
C PRO A 298 -4.86 -6.33 37.89
N GLU A 299 -5.98 -5.68 38.22
CA GLU A 299 -6.10 -4.40 38.90
C GLU A 299 -5.26 -4.32 40.17
#